data_dd9fe0c1ef6d674dac54e66f27e1d36e
#
_entry.id   dd9fe0c1ef6d674dac54e66f27e1d36e
#
_cell.length_a   1.000
_cell.length_b   1.000
_cell.length_c   1.000
_cell.angle_alpha   90.00
_cell.angle_beta   90.00
_cell.angle_gamma   90.00
#
_symmetry.space_group_name_H-M   'P 1'
#
loop_
_entity.id
_entity.type
_entity.pdbx_description
1 polymer ?
#
loop_
_entity_poly.entity_id
_entity_poly.type
_entity_poly.pdbx_seq_one_letter_code
_entity_poly.pdbx_strand_id
1 'polypeptide(L)'
;MPGFSLVALALLLGQTVFAGNTVWPKPYKQQSTTSTYSLVDSGEFKFLTVGKTSAVLEEAYERYLPIIFGSVGLQRDDIDANSVVLGVQVNVLTDDLSLTLDTDYGYELQVESPYINITANTAYGALYGIETFSQLVDSSLHVNATTVEDQPRFKFRASMIDTSRHWLPLSVILAHLDAMSYNKMNVLHWHIVDSVSFPFCSESYPEMCLEGAYTETHVYRKQDVQKVIEYAQLRGIRVVPEFDTPGHARKGYDTI
;
A
#
# COMPACT_ATOMS: atom_id res chain seq x y z
N MET A 1 57.12 29.47 17.45
CA MET A 1 55.95 28.54 17.55
C MET A 1 54.84 29.11 16.71
N PRO A 2 54.45 28.50 15.60
CA PRO A 2 53.46 29.08 14.70
C PRO A 2 52.04 28.73 15.17
N GLY A 3 51.18 29.77 15.21
CA GLY A 3 49.76 29.65 15.50
C GLY A 3 49.01 28.92 14.39
N PHE A 4 48.32 27.87 14.76
CA PHE A 4 47.37 27.19 13.88
C PHE A 4 46.10 28.04 13.71
N SER A 5 45.80 28.35 12.47
CA SER A 5 44.71 29.22 12.05
C SER A 5 43.36 28.53 12.30
N LEU A 6 42.48 29.19 13.07
CA LEU A 6 41.10 28.80 13.42
C LEU A 6 40.09 29.02 12.28
N VAL A 7 40.53 29.09 11.02
CA VAL A 7 39.68 29.41 9.86
C VAL A 7 39.17 28.15 9.11
N ALA A 8 39.68 26.97 9.44
CA ALA A 8 39.31 25.73 8.72
C ALA A 8 38.09 24.98 9.29
N LEU A 9 37.45 25.45 10.38
CA LEU A 9 36.32 24.73 11.04
C LEU A 9 34.94 25.34 10.76
N ALA A 10 34.84 26.40 9.98
CA ALA A 10 33.58 27.11 9.74
C ALA A 10 32.88 26.72 8.41
N LEU A 11 33.42 25.79 7.62
CA LEU A 11 32.88 25.43 6.29
C LEU A 11 32.19 24.06 6.25
N LEU A 12 31.97 23.41 7.38
CA LEU A 12 31.31 22.09 7.46
C LEU A 12 29.91 22.12 8.14
N LEU A 13 29.36 23.28 8.44
CA LEU A 13 28.05 23.42 9.10
C LEU A 13 26.94 24.00 8.21
N GLY A 14 27.06 23.87 6.91
CA GLY A 14 26.12 24.46 5.95
C GLY A 14 25.35 23.46 5.05
N GLN A 15 25.42 22.18 5.28
CA GLN A 15 24.49 21.25 4.67
C GLN A 15 23.36 20.95 5.68
N THR A 16 22.38 21.84 5.73
CA THR A 16 21.04 21.43 6.14
C THR A 16 20.64 20.33 5.15
N VAL A 17 20.80 19.07 5.57
CA VAL A 17 20.08 17.97 4.97
C VAL A 17 18.61 18.34 5.20
N PHE A 18 17.97 18.94 4.20
CA PHE A 18 16.53 18.96 4.12
C PHE A 18 16.16 17.47 4.15
N ALA A 19 15.65 17.01 5.27
CA ALA A 19 14.91 15.77 5.33
C ALA A 19 13.62 16.02 4.53
N GLY A 20 13.75 16.05 3.20
CA GLY A 20 12.61 15.93 2.31
C GLY A 20 11.94 14.61 2.66
N ASN A 21 10.62 14.61 2.81
CA ASN A 21 9.87 13.42 3.13
C ASN A 21 10.31 12.30 2.18
N THR A 22 10.97 11.29 2.74
CA THR A 22 11.49 10.17 1.96
C THR A 22 10.33 9.21 1.71
N VAL A 23 9.96 9.07 0.45
CA VAL A 23 8.94 8.10 0.02
C VAL A 23 9.53 6.69 0.04
N TRP A 24 8.76 5.75 0.56
CA TRP A 24 9.09 4.33 0.58
C TRP A 24 7.99 3.48 -0.10
N PRO A 25 8.35 2.54 -0.98
CA PRO A 25 9.67 2.34 -1.60
C PRO A 25 10.13 3.57 -2.37
N LYS A 26 11.46 3.74 -2.50
CA LYS A 26 12.04 4.89 -3.21
C LYS A 26 11.55 4.93 -4.66
N PRO A 27 10.92 6.03 -5.11
CA PRO A 27 10.43 6.17 -6.47
C PRO A 27 11.55 6.15 -7.51
N TYR A 28 11.19 5.84 -8.75
CA TYR A 28 12.12 5.88 -9.88
C TYR A 28 12.67 7.28 -10.10
N LYS A 29 11.79 8.31 -10.11
CA LYS A 29 12.17 9.73 -10.13
C LYS A 29 11.35 10.50 -9.11
N GLN A 30 12.00 11.37 -8.36
CA GLN A 30 11.37 12.34 -7.45
C GLN A 30 12.14 13.65 -7.49
N GLN A 31 11.42 14.75 -7.66
CA GLN A 31 11.95 16.10 -7.58
C GLN A 31 11.06 16.93 -6.67
N SER A 32 11.61 17.47 -5.61
CA SER A 32 10.90 18.34 -4.66
C SER A 32 11.53 19.72 -4.65
N THR A 33 10.71 20.73 -4.43
CA THR A 33 11.15 22.12 -4.24
C THR A 33 10.94 22.56 -2.79
N THR A 34 11.31 23.80 -2.49
CA THR A 34 11.07 24.40 -1.16
C THR A 34 9.70 25.07 -1.05
N SER A 35 8.93 25.15 -2.14
CA SER A 35 7.55 25.65 -2.10
C SER A 35 6.67 24.66 -1.37
N THR A 36 5.96 25.13 -0.35
CA THR A 36 5.12 24.29 0.53
C THR A 36 3.67 24.67 0.37
N TYR A 37 2.80 23.68 0.33
CA TYR A 37 1.36 23.83 0.31
C TYR A 37 0.74 23.27 1.59
N SER A 38 -0.39 23.83 2.03
CA SER A 38 -1.17 23.36 3.17
C SER A 38 -2.44 22.67 2.67
N LEU A 39 -2.77 21.50 3.21
CA LEU A 39 -4.03 20.83 2.90
C LEU A 39 -5.20 21.55 3.63
N VAL A 40 -6.38 21.63 3.01
CA VAL A 40 -7.61 22.02 3.70
C VAL A 40 -8.00 20.97 4.76
N ASP A 41 -8.99 21.29 5.60
CA ASP A 41 -9.50 20.35 6.60
C ASP A 41 -10.06 19.08 5.97
N SER A 42 -10.01 17.97 6.69
CA SER A 42 -10.48 16.66 6.22
C SER A 42 -11.92 16.66 5.70
N GLY A 43 -12.79 17.52 6.25
CA GLY A 43 -14.18 17.68 5.80
C GLY A 43 -14.32 18.39 4.45
N GLU A 44 -13.34 19.20 4.06
CA GLU A 44 -13.32 19.96 2.81
C GLU A 44 -12.44 19.28 1.74
N PHE A 45 -11.44 18.49 2.16
CA PHE A 45 -10.55 17.78 1.25
C PHE A 45 -11.29 16.73 0.42
N LYS A 46 -11.01 16.68 -0.88
CA LYS A 46 -11.71 15.79 -1.81
C LYS A 46 -10.74 14.98 -2.66
N PHE A 47 -11.01 13.69 -2.79
CA PHE A 47 -10.52 12.91 -3.91
C PHE A 47 -11.53 13.02 -5.08
N LEU A 48 -11.04 13.38 -6.26
CA LEU A 48 -11.84 13.59 -7.45
C LEU A 48 -11.36 12.67 -8.58
N THR A 49 -12.18 11.71 -8.98
CA THR A 49 -11.87 10.87 -10.14
C THR A 49 -12.19 11.66 -11.42
N VAL A 50 -11.18 11.86 -12.26
CA VAL A 50 -11.28 12.56 -13.54
C VAL A 50 -11.44 11.57 -14.70
N GLY A 51 -10.82 10.39 -14.60
CA GLY A 51 -10.85 9.32 -15.60
C GLY A 51 -11.86 8.21 -15.30
N LYS A 52 -11.42 6.98 -15.42
CA LYS A 52 -12.23 5.80 -15.11
C LYS A 52 -12.36 5.61 -13.59
N THR A 53 -13.61 5.40 -13.13
CA THR A 53 -13.89 5.10 -11.71
C THR A 53 -13.98 3.60 -11.46
N SER A 54 -13.78 3.20 -10.20
CA SER A 54 -13.93 1.81 -9.77
C SER A 54 -14.11 1.72 -8.25
N ALA A 55 -14.69 0.63 -7.77
CA ALA A 55 -14.78 0.34 -6.34
C ALA A 55 -13.40 0.30 -5.64
N VAL A 56 -12.33 -0.03 -6.37
CA VAL A 56 -10.94 0.00 -5.89
C VAL A 56 -10.53 1.42 -5.47
N LEU A 57 -10.88 2.43 -6.30
CA LEU A 57 -10.58 3.83 -6.00
C LEU A 57 -11.46 4.39 -4.88
N GLU A 58 -12.75 4.08 -4.90
CA GLU A 58 -13.71 4.55 -3.90
C GLU A 58 -13.30 4.09 -2.50
N GLU A 59 -12.98 2.79 -2.34
CA GLU A 59 -12.51 2.24 -1.08
C GLU A 59 -11.13 2.81 -0.69
N ALA A 60 -10.26 3.06 -1.65
CA ALA A 60 -8.98 3.69 -1.37
C ALA A 60 -9.15 5.12 -0.83
N TYR A 61 -10.06 5.92 -1.36
CA TYR A 61 -10.32 7.27 -0.87
C TYR A 61 -10.78 7.26 0.60
N GLU A 62 -11.71 6.36 0.93
CA GLU A 62 -12.17 6.19 2.31
C GLU A 62 -11.04 5.74 3.24
N ARG A 63 -10.18 4.83 2.79
CA ARG A 63 -9.06 4.32 3.57
C ARG A 63 -7.94 5.34 3.79
N TYR A 64 -7.61 6.14 2.76
CA TYR A 64 -6.49 7.07 2.85
C TYR A 64 -6.83 8.39 3.56
N LEU A 65 -8.08 8.83 3.61
CA LEU A 65 -8.47 10.01 4.39
C LEU A 65 -8.01 9.94 5.86
N PRO A 66 -8.32 8.90 6.64
CA PRO A 66 -7.83 8.80 8.01
C PRO A 66 -6.31 8.60 8.11
N ILE A 67 -5.65 8.02 7.10
CA ILE A 67 -4.19 7.88 7.08
C ILE A 67 -3.53 9.26 6.94
N ILE A 68 -4.06 10.11 6.07
CA ILE A 68 -3.53 11.46 5.82
C ILE A 68 -3.83 12.39 7.00
N PHE A 69 -5.04 12.35 7.56
CA PHE A 69 -5.52 13.32 8.55
C PHE A 69 -5.57 12.79 9.99
N GLY A 70 -5.53 11.49 10.21
CA GLY A 70 -5.82 10.86 11.52
C GLY A 70 -4.77 11.08 12.62
N SER A 71 -3.60 11.61 12.30
CA SER A 71 -2.50 11.83 13.27
C SER A 71 -2.40 13.28 13.75
N VAL A 72 -3.31 14.15 13.35
CA VAL A 72 -3.15 15.59 13.54
C VAL A 72 -4.04 16.13 14.63
N GLY A 73 -3.41 16.51 15.73
CA GLY A 73 -4.01 17.49 16.68
C GLY A 73 -3.86 18.88 16.06
N LEU A 74 -4.93 19.36 15.44
CA LEU A 74 -4.93 20.60 14.66
C LEU A 74 -4.55 21.82 15.50
N GLN A 75 -3.35 22.34 15.31
CA GLN A 75 -3.08 23.78 15.41
C GLN A 75 -2.71 24.21 13.98
N ARG A 76 -3.60 24.96 13.36
CA ARG A 76 -3.34 25.60 12.07
C ARG A 76 -2.76 26.97 12.28
N ASP A 77 -1.63 27.24 11.65
CA ASP A 77 -1.16 28.59 11.38
C ASP A 77 -1.98 29.22 10.23
N ASP A 78 -1.99 30.54 10.10
CA ASP A 78 -2.70 31.24 9.03
C ASP A 78 -2.30 30.70 7.66
N ILE A 79 -3.28 30.18 6.91
CA ILE A 79 -3.06 29.58 5.59
C ILE A 79 -3.09 30.67 4.52
N ASP A 80 -2.01 30.81 3.75
CA ASP A 80 -2.02 31.60 2.52
C ASP A 80 -2.94 30.96 1.48
N ALA A 81 -3.98 31.67 1.05
CA ALA A 81 -4.98 31.18 0.09
C ALA A 81 -4.36 30.74 -1.26
N ASN A 82 -3.17 31.21 -1.61
CA ASN A 82 -2.46 30.81 -2.83
C ASN A 82 -1.65 29.52 -2.68
N SER A 83 -1.54 29.00 -1.45
CA SER A 83 -0.74 27.84 -1.09
C SER A 83 -1.60 26.70 -0.53
N VAL A 84 -2.89 26.65 -0.87
CA VAL A 84 -3.87 25.68 -0.34
C VAL A 84 -4.11 24.56 -1.33
N VAL A 85 -4.11 23.32 -0.84
CA VAL A 85 -4.53 22.12 -1.58
C VAL A 85 -5.94 21.72 -1.13
N LEU A 86 -6.87 21.74 -2.09
CA LEU A 86 -8.28 21.39 -1.88
C LEU A 86 -8.55 19.88 -2.02
N GLY A 87 -7.62 19.15 -2.64
CA GLY A 87 -7.81 17.72 -2.86
C GLY A 87 -6.85 17.13 -3.88
N VAL A 88 -7.14 15.89 -4.26
CA VAL A 88 -6.40 15.12 -5.26
C VAL A 88 -7.31 14.80 -6.43
N GLN A 89 -6.88 15.12 -7.63
CA GLN A 89 -7.48 14.67 -8.88
C GLN A 89 -6.79 13.37 -9.32
N VAL A 90 -7.57 12.31 -9.47
CA VAL A 90 -7.08 10.99 -9.86
C VAL A 90 -7.58 10.68 -11.27
N ASN A 91 -6.66 10.61 -12.22
CA ASN A 91 -6.93 10.31 -13.61
C ASN A 91 -6.48 8.89 -13.95
N VAL A 92 -7.44 7.98 -14.11
CA VAL A 92 -7.18 6.58 -14.51
C VAL A 92 -7.63 6.39 -15.96
N LEU A 93 -6.74 5.86 -16.79
CA LEU A 93 -6.92 5.80 -18.24
C LEU A 93 -7.72 4.56 -18.70
N THR A 94 -7.61 3.43 -17.96
CA THR A 94 -8.30 2.18 -18.30
C THR A 94 -9.21 1.71 -17.16
N ASP A 95 -10.21 0.92 -17.51
CA ASP A 95 -11.13 0.26 -16.56
C ASP A 95 -10.76 -1.21 -16.28
N ASP A 96 -9.56 -1.64 -16.71
CA ASP A 96 -9.06 -2.99 -16.44
C ASP A 96 -8.70 -3.14 -14.95
N LEU A 97 -9.42 -4.05 -14.28
CA LEU A 97 -9.22 -4.43 -12.87
C LEU A 97 -8.61 -5.84 -12.74
N SER A 98 -8.07 -6.40 -13.81
CA SER A 98 -7.39 -7.69 -13.74
C SER A 98 -6.05 -7.57 -13.00
N LEU A 99 -5.81 -8.50 -12.07
CA LEU A 99 -4.54 -8.65 -11.36
C LEU A 99 -3.74 -9.80 -11.94
N THR A 100 -2.76 -9.47 -12.78
CA THR A 100 -1.87 -10.41 -13.45
C THR A 100 -0.40 -10.09 -13.15
N LEU A 101 0.51 -10.86 -13.72
CA LEU A 101 1.94 -10.55 -13.67
C LEU A 101 2.27 -9.26 -14.45
N ASP A 102 1.45 -8.91 -15.43
CA ASP A 102 1.64 -7.77 -16.32
C ASP A 102 0.78 -6.55 -15.96
N THR A 103 0.10 -6.58 -14.81
CA THR A 103 -0.64 -5.42 -14.29
C THR A 103 0.28 -4.22 -14.17
N ASP A 104 -0.14 -3.10 -14.75
CA ASP A 104 0.61 -1.84 -14.70
C ASP A 104 0.35 -1.12 -13.37
N TYR A 105 1.40 -0.92 -12.60
CA TYR A 105 1.40 -0.17 -11.34
C TYR A 105 2.12 1.18 -11.46
N GLY A 106 2.42 1.62 -12.69
CA GLY A 106 3.06 2.90 -12.96
C GLY A 106 2.11 4.07 -12.67
N TYR A 107 2.67 5.19 -12.22
CA TYR A 107 1.94 6.43 -11.98
C TYR A 107 2.84 7.66 -12.11
N GLU A 108 2.20 8.78 -12.35
CA GLU A 108 2.77 10.11 -12.23
C GLU A 108 2.02 10.88 -11.14
N LEU A 109 2.74 11.58 -10.27
CA LEU A 109 2.20 12.43 -9.21
C LEU A 109 2.77 13.82 -9.36
N GLN A 110 1.91 14.84 -9.35
CA GLN A 110 2.29 16.25 -9.33
C GLN A 110 1.59 16.96 -8.19
N VAL A 111 2.40 17.43 -7.23
CA VAL A 111 1.92 18.22 -6.08
C VAL A 111 1.94 19.70 -6.46
N GLU A 112 0.76 20.28 -6.59
CA GLU A 112 0.53 21.69 -6.88
C GLU A 112 -0.79 22.19 -6.28
N SER A 113 -0.96 23.50 -6.19
CA SER A 113 -2.21 24.13 -5.76
C SER A 113 -3.07 24.49 -6.98
N PRO A 114 -4.41 24.40 -6.94
CA PRO A 114 -5.20 23.96 -5.78
C PRO A 114 -5.45 22.45 -5.72
N TYR A 115 -5.03 21.66 -6.69
CA TYR A 115 -5.23 20.22 -6.74
C TYR A 115 -3.93 19.48 -7.03
N ILE A 116 -3.70 18.43 -6.30
CA ILE A 116 -2.67 17.43 -6.59
C ILE A 116 -3.19 16.55 -7.72
N ASN A 117 -2.33 16.22 -8.70
CA ASN A 117 -2.68 15.38 -9.82
C ASN A 117 -1.98 14.04 -9.74
N ILE A 118 -2.75 12.95 -9.82
CA ILE A 118 -2.26 11.58 -9.97
C ILE A 118 -2.78 11.05 -11.31
N THR A 119 -1.88 10.61 -12.18
CA THR A 119 -2.23 9.98 -13.45
C THR A 119 -1.64 8.57 -13.49
N ALA A 120 -2.46 7.58 -13.85
CA ALA A 120 -2.06 6.19 -13.98
C ALA A 120 -2.86 5.48 -15.07
N ASN A 121 -2.27 4.45 -15.67
CA ASN A 121 -3.00 3.62 -16.63
C ASN A 121 -4.12 2.82 -15.96
N THR A 122 -3.88 2.29 -14.77
CA THR A 122 -4.80 1.42 -14.03
C THR A 122 -5.17 2.02 -12.67
N ALA A 123 -6.27 1.55 -12.08
CA ALA A 123 -6.64 1.89 -10.71
C ALA A 123 -5.52 1.50 -9.71
N TYR A 124 -4.78 0.43 -9.98
CA TYR A 124 -3.70 -0.05 -9.12
C TYR A 124 -2.46 0.84 -9.16
N GLY A 125 -2.14 1.42 -10.31
CA GLY A 125 -1.13 2.48 -10.40
C GLY A 125 -1.54 3.72 -9.61
N ALA A 126 -2.81 4.10 -9.69
CA ALA A 126 -3.35 5.23 -8.91
C ALA A 126 -3.28 4.97 -7.40
N LEU A 127 -3.53 3.72 -6.91
CA LEU A 127 -3.32 3.35 -5.50
C LEU A 127 -1.89 3.65 -5.06
N TYR A 128 -0.89 3.33 -5.87
CA TYR A 128 0.52 3.60 -5.55
C TYR A 128 0.84 5.09 -5.53
N GLY A 129 0.16 5.88 -6.39
CA GLY A 129 0.24 7.33 -6.37
C GLY A 129 -0.35 7.92 -5.09
N ILE A 130 -1.52 7.42 -4.65
CA ILE A 130 -2.18 7.85 -3.40
C ILE A 130 -1.32 7.48 -2.19
N GLU A 131 -0.74 6.28 -2.15
CA GLU A 131 0.19 5.86 -1.10
C GLU A 131 1.40 6.81 -1.03
N THR A 132 1.99 7.12 -2.18
CA THR A 132 3.11 8.08 -2.25
C THR A 132 2.72 9.46 -1.75
N PHE A 133 1.55 9.96 -2.14
CA PHE A 133 1.04 11.24 -1.67
C PHE A 133 0.87 11.24 -0.15
N SER A 134 0.27 10.19 0.43
CA SER A 134 0.07 10.09 1.88
C SER A 134 1.38 10.18 2.67
N GLN A 135 2.48 9.66 2.10
CA GLN A 135 3.81 9.73 2.73
C GLN A 135 4.51 11.09 2.57
N LEU A 136 4.11 11.90 1.58
CA LEU A 136 4.67 13.24 1.35
C LEU A 136 4.06 14.29 2.29
N VAL A 137 2.88 14.04 2.84
CA VAL A 137 2.21 14.94 3.79
C VAL A 137 2.87 14.81 5.16
N ASP A 138 3.27 15.93 5.73
CA ASP A 138 3.87 15.96 7.07
C ASP A 138 2.79 15.99 8.18
N SER A 139 3.24 15.90 9.43
CA SER A 139 2.36 15.92 10.61
C SER A 139 1.61 17.25 10.84
N SER A 140 1.95 18.30 10.10
CA SER A 140 1.28 19.60 10.13
C SER A 140 0.37 19.81 8.91
N LEU A 141 0.10 18.75 8.13
CA LEU A 141 -0.68 18.76 6.89
C LEU A 141 -0.07 19.66 5.80
N HIS A 142 1.25 19.75 5.78
CA HIS A 142 1.97 20.41 4.72
C HIS A 142 2.57 19.40 3.74
N VAL A 143 2.71 19.81 2.50
CA VAL A 143 3.36 19.04 1.44
C VAL A 143 4.18 19.95 0.54
N ASN A 144 5.40 19.56 0.23
CA ASN A 144 6.25 20.32 -0.70
C ASN A 144 5.81 20.07 -2.15
N ALA A 145 5.93 21.11 -2.98
CA ALA A 145 5.77 20.96 -4.42
C ALA A 145 6.74 19.87 -4.92
N THR A 146 6.16 18.79 -5.42
CA THR A 146 6.90 17.57 -5.74
C THR A 146 6.34 16.95 -7.02
N THR A 147 7.23 16.48 -7.88
CA THR A 147 6.87 15.61 -9.01
C THR A 147 7.48 14.24 -8.79
N VAL A 148 6.68 13.20 -9.03
CA VAL A 148 7.10 11.80 -8.95
C VAL A 148 6.68 11.10 -10.24
N GLU A 149 7.62 10.37 -10.84
CA GLU A 149 7.36 9.38 -11.88
C GLU A 149 7.87 8.05 -11.34
N ASP A 150 6.98 7.08 -11.19
CA ASP A 150 7.32 5.82 -10.55
C ASP A 150 6.65 4.63 -11.23
N GLN A 151 7.38 3.54 -11.25
CA GLN A 151 6.89 2.22 -11.64
C GLN A 151 7.73 1.15 -10.91
N PRO A 152 7.12 0.03 -10.52
CA PRO A 152 7.88 -1.03 -9.87
C PRO A 152 8.98 -1.60 -10.77
N ARG A 153 10.18 -1.71 -10.22
CA ARG A 153 11.31 -2.34 -10.91
C ARG A 153 11.11 -3.84 -11.16
N PHE A 154 10.40 -4.52 -10.23
CA PHE A 154 10.10 -5.95 -10.30
C PHE A 154 8.59 -6.14 -10.41
N LYS A 155 8.15 -7.00 -11.35
CA LYS A 155 6.75 -7.33 -11.55
C LYS A 155 6.15 -8.15 -10.40
N PHE A 156 6.97 -8.97 -9.73
CA PHE A 156 6.57 -9.86 -8.65
C PHE A 156 7.20 -9.40 -7.33
N ARG A 157 6.38 -8.92 -6.41
CA ARG A 157 6.77 -8.38 -5.09
C ARG A 157 5.90 -9.05 -4.04
N ALA A 158 6.29 -10.27 -3.67
CA ALA A 158 5.49 -11.13 -2.81
C ALA A 158 5.94 -11.08 -1.34
N SER A 159 4.97 -11.26 -0.46
CA SER A 159 5.18 -11.75 0.89
C SER A 159 4.51 -13.11 1.03
N MET A 160 5.16 -14.06 1.69
CA MET A 160 4.61 -15.37 1.95
C MET A 160 4.18 -15.50 3.41
N ILE A 161 2.99 -16.08 3.62
CA ILE A 161 2.52 -16.51 4.94
C ILE A 161 2.27 -18.02 4.92
N ASP A 162 2.57 -18.67 6.03
CA ASP A 162 2.33 -20.09 6.25
C ASP A 162 1.27 -20.27 7.32
N THR A 163 0.08 -20.67 6.89
CA THR A 163 -1.08 -20.85 7.77
C THR A 163 -1.35 -22.30 8.14
N SER A 164 -0.49 -23.20 7.67
CA SER A 164 -0.51 -24.60 8.05
C SER A 164 0.30 -24.85 9.32
N ARG A 165 1.58 -24.45 9.36
CA ARG A 165 2.42 -24.64 10.55
C ARG A 165 1.89 -23.85 11.75
N HIS A 166 1.37 -22.65 11.49
CA HIS A 166 0.68 -21.84 12.50
C HIS A 166 -0.58 -21.24 11.86
N TRP A 167 -1.75 -21.66 12.33
CA TRP A 167 -2.99 -21.07 11.87
C TRP A 167 -3.06 -19.60 12.29
N LEU A 168 -3.39 -18.72 11.34
CA LEU A 168 -3.53 -17.28 11.54
C LEU A 168 -5.00 -16.88 11.47
N PRO A 169 -5.53 -16.13 12.45
CA PRO A 169 -6.87 -15.55 12.34
C PRO A 169 -7.00 -14.66 11.08
N LEU A 170 -8.19 -14.62 10.50
CA LEU A 170 -8.47 -13.82 9.32
C LEU A 170 -8.06 -12.35 9.49
N SER A 171 -8.29 -11.77 10.68
CA SER A 171 -7.88 -10.39 11.00
C SER A 171 -6.36 -10.15 10.84
N VAL A 172 -5.53 -11.15 11.14
CA VAL A 172 -4.07 -11.06 10.97
C VAL A 172 -3.70 -11.08 9.49
N ILE A 173 -4.36 -11.93 8.69
CA ILE A 173 -4.14 -11.98 7.23
C ILE A 173 -4.53 -10.65 6.59
N LEU A 174 -5.67 -10.06 6.98
CA LEU A 174 -6.12 -8.77 6.47
C LEU A 174 -5.17 -7.63 6.87
N ALA A 175 -4.71 -7.60 8.12
CA ALA A 175 -3.70 -6.62 8.57
C ALA A 175 -2.35 -6.79 7.83
N HIS A 176 -1.97 -8.03 7.48
CA HIS A 176 -0.79 -8.29 6.66
C HIS A 176 -0.95 -7.72 5.24
N LEU A 177 -2.14 -7.83 4.64
CA LEU A 177 -2.46 -7.22 3.35
C LEU A 177 -2.39 -5.68 3.41
N ASP A 178 -2.83 -5.06 4.52
CA ASP A 178 -2.65 -3.62 4.73
C ASP A 178 -1.16 -3.24 4.76
N ALA A 179 -0.34 -3.95 5.54
CA ALA A 179 1.10 -3.73 5.61
C ALA A 179 1.78 -3.94 4.24
N MET A 180 1.35 -4.91 3.45
CA MET A 180 1.82 -5.13 2.08
C MET A 180 1.48 -3.94 1.17
N SER A 181 0.27 -3.37 1.26
CA SER A 181 -0.15 -2.24 0.44
C SER A 181 0.69 -1.00 0.69
N TYR A 182 1.02 -0.69 1.95
CA TYR A 182 1.91 0.42 2.33
C TYR A 182 3.34 0.27 1.80
N ASN A 183 3.75 -0.95 1.48
CA ASN A 183 5.06 -1.26 0.90
C ASN A 183 5.00 -1.52 -0.61
N LYS A 184 3.88 -1.24 -1.27
CA LYS A 184 3.65 -1.48 -2.70
C LYS A 184 3.96 -2.92 -3.13
N MET A 185 3.75 -3.90 -2.24
CA MET A 185 3.79 -5.32 -2.57
C MET A 185 2.51 -5.72 -3.31
N ASN A 186 2.60 -6.66 -4.26
CA ASN A 186 1.48 -6.97 -5.14
C ASN A 186 1.08 -8.45 -5.18
N VAL A 187 1.72 -9.31 -4.40
CA VAL A 187 1.37 -10.74 -4.36
C VAL A 187 1.43 -11.25 -2.92
N LEU A 188 0.31 -11.76 -2.43
CA LEU A 188 0.28 -12.61 -1.25
C LEU A 188 0.49 -14.06 -1.70
N HIS A 189 1.63 -14.62 -1.38
CA HIS A 189 1.90 -16.05 -1.51
C HIS A 189 1.36 -16.73 -0.25
N TRP A 190 0.24 -17.44 -0.37
CA TRP A 190 -0.43 -18.07 0.75
C TRP A 190 -0.16 -19.57 0.77
N HIS A 191 0.86 -19.98 1.53
CA HIS A 191 1.11 -21.39 1.81
C HIS A 191 0.04 -21.88 2.79
N ILE A 192 -1.09 -22.32 2.25
CA ILE A 192 -2.34 -22.45 3.02
C ILE A 192 -2.40 -23.78 3.77
N VAL A 193 -1.83 -24.85 3.19
CA VAL A 193 -1.86 -26.22 3.73
C VAL A 193 -0.47 -26.85 3.69
N ASP A 194 -0.22 -27.81 4.58
CA ASP A 194 1.02 -28.60 4.66
C ASP A 194 0.78 -29.94 5.38
N SER A 195 1.83 -30.73 5.56
CA SER A 195 1.82 -32.03 6.24
C SER A 195 1.34 -32.01 7.69
N VAL A 196 1.42 -30.87 8.37
CA VAL A 196 1.07 -30.74 9.80
C VAL A 196 -0.38 -30.33 10.00
N SER A 197 -0.97 -29.61 9.04
CA SER A 197 -2.35 -29.16 9.12
C SER A 197 -2.91 -28.86 7.74
N PHE A 198 -4.21 -29.12 7.53
CA PHE A 198 -4.96 -28.81 6.32
C PHE A 198 -6.17 -27.93 6.68
N PRO A 199 -5.97 -26.62 6.90
CA PRO A 199 -7.05 -25.73 7.34
C PRO A 199 -7.98 -25.26 6.22
N PHE A 200 -7.69 -25.53 4.94
CA PHE A 200 -8.53 -25.14 3.81
C PHE A 200 -9.73 -26.07 3.65
N CYS A 201 -10.96 -25.55 3.80
CA CYS A 201 -12.19 -26.33 3.64
C CYS A 201 -12.65 -26.36 2.18
N SER A 202 -12.36 -27.46 1.50
CA SER A 202 -12.88 -27.74 0.16
C SER A 202 -14.36 -28.09 0.22
N GLU A 203 -15.16 -27.59 -0.72
CA GLU A 203 -16.57 -28.02 -0.86
C GLU A 203 -16.69 -29.43 -1.41
N SER A 204 -15.72 -29.89 -2.21
CA SER A 204 -15.71 -31.23 -2.78
C SER A 204 -15.14 -32.30 -1.83
N TYR A 205 -14.30 -31.91 -0.90
CA TYR A 205 -13.61 -32.80 0.04
C TYR A 205 -13.60 -32.17 1.44
N PRO A 206 -14.75 -32.03 2.10
CA PRO A 206 -14.87 -31.36 3.39
C PRO A 206 -14.10 -32.09 4.51
N GLU A 207 -13.91 -33.39 4.41
CA GLU A 207 -13.17 -34.23 5.37
C GLU A 207 -11.73 -33.75 5.53
N MET A 208 -11.11 -33.22 4.47
CA MET A 208 -9.72 -32.77 4.51
C MET A 208 -9.49 -31.69 5.56
N CYS A 209 -10.40 -30.74 5.73
CA CYS A 209 -10.25 -29.72 6.79
C CYS A 209 -10.83 -30.19 8.14
N LEU A 210 -11.91 -31.01 8.14
CA LEU A 210 -12.52 -31.49 9.39
C LEU A 210 -11.56 -32.35 10.19
N GLU A 211 -10.76 -33.18 9.53
CA GLU A 211 -9.79 -34.08 10.16
C GLU A 211 -8.37 -33.53 10.11
N GLY A 212 -8.05 -32.71 9.08
CA GLY A 212 -6.71 -32.18 8.83
C GLY A 212 -6.38 -30.91 9.57
N ALA A 213 -7.33 -30.10 10.01
CA ALA A 213 -7.08 -28.87 10.77
C ALA A 213 -6.68 -29.14 12.23
N TYR A 214 -6.09 -28.14 12.90
CA TYR A 214 -5.76 -28.26 14.33
C TYR A 214 -7.01 -28.39 15.21
N THR A 215 -8.08 -27.68 14.88
CA THR A 215 -9.40 -27.74 15.52
C THR A 215 -10.48 -27.35 14.52
N GLU A 216 -11.74 -27.60 14.85
CA GLU A 216 -12.90 -27.22 14.04
C GLU A 216 -13.02 -25.70 13.76
N THR A 217 -12.36 -24.88 14.57
CA THR A 217 -12.35 -23.41 14.43
C THR A 217 -11.10 -22.87 13.74
N HIS A 218 -10.03 -23.68 13.62
CA HIS A 218 -8.79 -23.31 12.94
C HIS A 218 -8.85 -23.68 11.45
N VAL A 219 -9.84 -23.16 10.75
CA VAL A 219 -10.10 -23.45 9.33
C VAL A 219 -10.38 -22.17 8.56
N TYR A 220 -10.18 -22.24 7.24
CA TYR A 220 -10.59 -21.22 6.28
C TYR A 220 -11.68 -21.79 5.39
N ARG A 221 -12.90 -21.32 5.59
CA ARG A 221 -14.04 -21.68 4.76
C ARG A 221 -14.05 -20.85 3.48
N LYS A 222 -14.85 -21.25 2.51
CA LYS A 222 -15.01 -20.52 1.24
C LYS A 222 -15.19 -19.01 1.44
N GLN A 223 -16.02 -18.61 2.40
CA GLN A 223 -16.29 -17.21 2.70
C GLN A 223 -15.06 -16.46 3.22
N ASP A 224 -14.21 -17.12 4.02
CA ASP A 224 -12.98 -16.55 4.55
C ASP A 224 -11.96 -16.32 3.43
N VAL A 225 -11.81 -17.33 2.55
CA VAL A 225 -10.94 -17.25 1.38
C VAL A 225 -11.41 -16.15 0.43
N GLN A 226 -12.71 -16.09 0.15
CA GLN A 226 -13.31 -15.04 -0.69
C GLN A 226 -13.04 -13.65 -0.12
N LYS A 227 -13.21 -13.47 1.19
CA LYS A 227 -12.93 -12.20 1.86
C LYS A 227 -11.45 -11.79 1.75
N VAL A 228 -10.51 -12.73 1.87
CA VAL A 228 -9.07 -12.44 1.66
C VAL A 228 -8.82 -11.98 0.24
N ILE A 229 -9.41 -12.65 -0.77
CA ILE A 229 -9.23 -12.31 -2.18
C ILE A 229 -9.79 -10.92 -2.50
N GLU A 230 -11.02 -10.62 -2.07
CA GLU A 230 -11.67 -9.33 -2.30
C GLU A 230 -10.91 -8.19 -1.60
N TYR A 231 -10.50 -8.41 -0.35
CA TYR A 231 -9.73 -7.43 0.42
C TYR A 231 -8.36 -7.14 -0.20
N ALA A 232 -7.70 -8.18 -0.72
CA ALA A 232 -6.43 -8.07 -1.42
C ALA A 232 -6.60 -7.32 -2.75
N GLN A 233 -7.65 -7.62 -3.52
CA GLN A 233 -7.95 -6.96 -4.79
C GLN A 233 -8.12 -5.44 -4.62
N LEU A 234 -8.85 -5.00 -3.59
CA LEU A 234 -9.03 -3.58 -3.25
C LEU A 234 -7.72 -2.86 -2.89
N ARG A 235 -6.63 -3.60 -2.70
CA ARG A 235 -5.27 -3.12 -2.41
C ARG A 235 -4.28 -3.35 -3.55
N GLY A 236 -4.76 -3.85 -4.69
CA GLY A 236 -3.92 -4.19 -5.83
C GLY A 236 -3.01 -5.39 -5.58
N ILE A 237 -3.43 -6.31 -4.73
CA ILE A 237 -2.67 -7.49 -4.33
C ILE A 237 -3.35 -8.74 -4.87
N ARG A 238 -2.61 -9.55 -5.62
CA ARG A 238 -3.05 -10.87 -6.09
C ARG A 238 -2.76 -11.92 -5.01
N VAL A 239 -3.74 -12.79 -4.73
CA VAL A 239 -3.56 -13.93 -3.84
C VAL A 239 -3.18 -15.15 -4.67
N VAL A 240 -2.07 -15.79 -4.31
CA VAL A 240 -1.57 -17.03 -4.92
C VAL A 240 -1.52 -18.10 -3.83
N PRO A 241 -2.55 -18.95 -3.72
CA PRO A 241 -2.55 -20.04 -2.75
C PRO A 241 -1.64 -21.17 -3.24
N GLU A 242 -0.90 -21.78 -2.31
CA GLU A 242 -0.03 -22.92 -2.56
C GLU A 242 -0.61 -24.18 -1.92
N PHE A 243 -0.78 -25.22 -2.74
CA PHE A 243 -1.14 -26.58 -2.36
C PHE A 243 -0.06 -27.52 -2.86
N ASP A 244 0.88 -27.87 -2.00
CA ASP A 244 2.00 -28.72 -2.36
C ASP A 244 1.59 -30.18 -2.56
N THR A 245 2.19 -30.82 -3.57
CA THR A 245 2.03 -32.25 -3.88
C THR A 245 3.27 -32.81 -4.60
N PRO A 246 3.65 -34.07 -4.37
CA PRO A 246 3.18 -35.02 -3.33
C PRO A 246 3.80 -34.77 -1.95
N GLY A 247 4.86 -33.93 -1.86
CA GLY A 247 5.44 -33.49 -0.59
C GLY A 247 4.57 -32.45 0.10
N HIS A 248 4.76 -32.24 1.41
CA HIS A 248 4.04 -31.26 2.20
C HIS A 248 2.49 -31.42 2.25
N ALA A 249 1.97 -32.61 1.89
CA ALA A 249 0.52 -32.82 1.71
C ALA A 249 -0.03 -33.96 2.60
N ARG A 250 0.74 -34.49 3.56
CA ARG A 250 0.39 -35.68 4.33
C ARG A 250 -1.00 -35.59 4.99
N LYS A 251 -1.31 -34.47 5.65
CA LYS A 251 -2.60 -34.29 6.32
C LYS A 251 -3.80 -34.29 5.36
N GLY A 252 -3.61 -33.87 4.12
CA GLY A 252 -4.64 -33.99 3.10
C GLY A 252 -4.84 -35.43 2.61
N TYR A 253 -3.78 -36.23 2.53
CA TYR A 253 -3.85 -37.62 2.05
C TYR A 253 -4.32 -38.61 3.13
N ASP A 254 -3.95 -38.39 4.39
CA ASP A 254 -4.34 -39.29 5.50
C ASP A 254 -5.86 -39.27 5.78
N THR A 255 -6.62 -38.35 5.13
CA THR A 255 -8.06 -38.15 5.34
C THR A 255 -8.91 -38.65 4.15
N ILE A 256 -8.29 -39.12 3.06
CA ILE A 256 -8.93 -39.71 1.88
C ILE A 256 -8.63 -41.22 1.84
#